data_833e6b984eabd57bc587a3fc1f40e21f
#
_entry.id   833e6b984eabd57bc587a3fc1f40e21f
#
_cell.length_a   1.000
_cell.length_b   1.000
_cell.length_c   1.000
_cell.angle_alpha   90.00
_cell.angle_beta   90.00
_cell.angle_gamma   90.00
#
_symmetry.space_group_name_H-M   'P 1'
#
loop_
_entity.id
_entity.type
_entity.pdbx_description
1 polymer ?
#
loop_
_entity_poly.entity_id
_entity_poly.type
_entity_poly.pdbx_seq_one_letter_code
_entity_poly.pdbx_strand_id
1 'polypeptide(L)'
;MPALLPVILTASHVVLAADALPKFNVEQTCRRAGEVSVSLGRSAGDCKRDEEDARTKLQQDWAQYSPGQRTSCTRFSSLGSAPSYVELLTCLEMAKQAKELPEASKMGTSGSR
;
A
#
# COMPACT_ATOMS: atom_id res chain seq x y z
N MET A 1 3.02 -48.29 32.03
CA MET A 1 3.44 -47.78 30.70
C MET A 1 3.26 -46.29 30.69
N PRO A 2 4.31 -45.52 30.55
CA PRO A 2 4.14 -44.09 30.45
C PRO A 2 3.46 -43.78 29.11
N ALA A 3 2.32 -43.10 29.16
CA ALA A 3 1.66 -42.57 27.98
C ALA A 3 2.44 -41.34 27.50
N LEU A 4 3.08 -41.47 26.36
CA LEU A 4 3.68 -40.30 25.69
C LEU A 4 2.54 -39.50 25.07
N LEU A 5 2.16 -38.40 25.74
CA LEU A 5 1.24 -37.41 25.19
C LEU A 5 1.99 -36.65 24.09
N PRO A 6 1.45 -36.60 22.89
CA PRO A 6 2.06 -35.76 21.87
C PRO A 6 1.94 -34.30 22.29
N VAL A 7 3.07 -33.65 22.48
CA VAL A 7 3.12 -32.20 22.65
C VAL A 7 2.81 -31.61 21.28
N ILE A 8 1.57 -31.16 21.11
CA ILE A 8 1.18 -30.42 19.92
C ILE A 8 1.77 -29.03 20.08
N LEU A 9 2.92 -28.80 19.43
CA LEU A 9 3.44 -27.45 19.26
C LEU A 9 2.50 -26.72 18.31
N THR A 10 1.59 -25.97 18.87
CA THR A 10 0.84 -24.97 18.09
C THR A 10 1.81 -23.86 17.75
N ALA A 11 2.31 -23.85 16.54
CA ALA A 11 3.05 -22.72 16.02
C ALA A 11 2.09 -21.54 15.93
N SER A 12 2.18 -20.63 16.88
CA SER A 12 1.45 -19.37 16.82
C SER A 12 2.09 -18.53 15.71
N HIS A 13 1.43 -18.47 14.58
CA HIS A 13 1.83 -17.55 13.51
C HIS A 13 1.52 -16.13 13.96
N VAL A 14 2.52 -15.46 14.50
CA VAL A 14 2.42 -14.04 14.78
C VAL A 14 2.47 -13.31 13.44
N VAL A 15 1.32 -12.93 12.92
CA VAL A 15 1.24 -12.04 11.78
C VAL A 15 1.70 -10.67 12.28
N LEU A 16 2.87 -10.23 11.82
CA LEU A 16 3.39 -8.92 12.17
C LEU A 16 2.42 -7.87 11.65
N ALA A 17 1.94 -6.98 12.54
CA ALA A 17 1.01 -5.90 12.19
C ALA A 17 1.55 -5.01 11.07
N ALA A 18 2.90 -4.90 10.93
CA ALA A 18 3.57 -4.17 9.86
C ALA A 18 3.31 -4.75 8.46
N ASP A 19 2.85 -5.99 8.35
CA ASP A 19 2.59 -6.66 7.07
C ASP A 19 1.13 -6.54 6.63
N ALA A 20 0.28 -5.94 7.42
CA ALA A 20 -1.12 -5.71 7.10
C ALA A 20 -1.29 -4.41 6.32
N LEU A 21 -2.35 -4.34 5.50
CA LEU A 21 -2.73 -3.09 4.84
C LEU A 21 -2.98 -2.01 5.91
N PRO A 22 -2.32 -0.85 5.81
CA PRO A 22 -2.51 0.21 6.79
C PRO A 22 -3.92 0.78 6.75
N LYS A 23 -4.36 1.33 7.87
CA LYS A 23 -5.67 2.00 7.97
C LYS A 23 -5.43 3.50 7.94
N PHE A 24 -5.87 4.13 6.86
CA PHE A 24 -5.80 5.58 6.71
C PHE A 24 -7.14 6.24 7.00
N ASN A 25 -7.10 7.44 7.51
CA ASN A 25 -8.30 8.24 7.74
C ASN A 25 -8.65 8.97 6.43
N VAL A 26 -9.53 8.37 5.65
CA VAL A 26 -9.97 8.88 4.35
C VAL A 26 -10.65 10.26 4.48
N GLU A 27 -11.38 10.48 5.55
CA GLU A 27 -12.02 11.78 5.75
C GLU A 27 -11.02 12.91 5.91
N GLN A 28 -9.94 12.67 6.67
CA GLN A 28 -8.86 13.63 6.84
C GLN A 28 -8.13 13.86 5.51
N THR A 29 -7.84 12.77 4.78
CA THR A 29 -7.21 12.83 3.47
C THR A 29 -8.01 13.70 2.52
N CYS A 30 -9.32 13.45 2.43
CA CYS A 30 -10.18 14.14 1.50
C CYS A 30 -10.54 15.56 1.94
N ARG A 31 -10.51 15.84 3.23
CA ARG A 31 -10.70 17.19 3.74
C ARG A 31 -9.56 18.10 3.29
N ARG A 32 -8.32 17.64 3.39
CA ARG A 32 -7.15 18.40 2.94
C ARG A 32 -7.09 18.51 1.43
N ALA A 33 -7.35 17.43 0.72
CA ALA A 33 -7.45 17.45 -0.74
C ALA A 33 -8.57 18.35 -1.23
N GLY A 34 -9.66 18.49 -0.48
CA GLY A 34 -10.80 19.33 -0.79
C GLY A 34 -10.45 20.80 -0.95
N GLU A 35 -9.52 21.30 -0.14
CA GLU A 35 -9.07 22.70 -0.23
C GLU A 35 -8.37 22.98 -1.56
N VAL A 36 -7.61 22.05 -2.08
CA VAL A 36 -6.93 22.17 -3.37
C VAL A 36 -7.86 21.77 -4.51
N SER A 37 -8.67 20.72 -4.30
CA SER A 37 -9.51 20.14 -5.34
C SER A 37 -10.67 21.04 -5.76
N VAL A 38 -11.15 21.90 -4.88
CA VAL A 38 -12.21 22.87 -5.22
C VAL A 38 -11.77 23.76 -6.37
N SER A 39 -10.52 24.19 -6.38
CA SER A 39 -9.97 24.99 -7.49
C SER A 39 -9.81 24.19 -8.78
N LEU A 40 -9.81 22.86 -8.71
CA LEU A 40 -9.72 21.95 -9.85
C LEU A 40 -11.08 21.38 -10.25
N GLY A 41 -12.17 21.80 -9.61
CA GLY A 41 -13.52 21.34 -9.90
C GLY A 41 -13.86 19.94 -9.39
N ARG A 42 -13.06 19.38 -8.46
CA ARG A 42 -13.33 18.08 -7.86
C ARG A 42 -13.99 18.25 -6.49
N SER A 43 -14.91 17.34 -6.17
CA SER A 43 -15.61 17.34 -4.89
C SER A 43 -14.93 16.46 -3.84
N ALA A 44 -15.24 16.67 -2.57
CA ALA A 44 -14.83 15.79 -1.49
C ALA A 44 -15.41 14.37 -1.66
N GLY A 45 -16.59 14.26 -2.28
CA GLY A 45 -17.19 12.97 -2.58
C GLY A 45 -16.41 12.17 -3.62
N ASP A 46 -15.87 12.84 -4.63
CA ASP A 46 -15.00 12.21 -5.62
C ASP A 46 -13.72 11.68 -4.98
N CYS A 47 -13.11 12.47 -4.09
CA CYS A 47 -11.94 12.05 -3.34
C CYS A 47 -12.22 10.79 -2.52
N LYS A 48 -13.33 10.75 -1.78
CA LYS A 48 -13.69 9.59 -0.96
C LYS A 48 -13.89 8.34 -1.80
N ARG A 49 -14.53 8.47 -2.96
CA ARG A 49 -14.73 7.35 -3.89
C ARG A 49 -13.41 6.81 -4.39
N ASP A 50 -12.50 7.69 -4.81
CA ASP A 50 -11.19 7.30 -5.30
C ASP A 50 -10.38 6.58 -4.21
N GLU A 51 -10.42 7.08 -2.98
CA GLU A 51 -9.73 6.46 -1.85
C GLU A 51 -10.32 5.08 -1.50
N GLU A 52 -11.65 4.94 -1.49
CA GLU A 52 -12.31 3.66 -1.21
C GLU A 52 -12.05 2.64 -2.31
N ASP A 53 -12.06 3.05 -3.58
CA ASP A 53 -11.75 2.17 -4.70
C ASP A 53 -10.29 1.69 -4.63
N ALA A 54 -9.37 2.59 -4.32
CA ALA A 54 -7.96 2.24 -4.14
C ALA A 54 -7.77 1.27 -2.97
N ARG A 55 -8.46 1.51 -1.86
CA ARG A 55 -8.43 0.63 -0.70
C ARG A 55 -8.91 -0.79 -1.04
N THR A 56 -10.03 -0.87 -1.75
CA THR A 56 -10.59 -2.17 -2.18
C THR A 56 -9.61 -2.93 -3.04
N LYS A 57 -9.00 -2.26 -4.01
CA LYS A 57 -7.99 -2.88 -4.89
C LYS A 57 -6.76 -3.32 -4.10
N LEU A 58 -6.31 -2.51 -3.17
CA LEU A 58 -5.19 -2.87 -2.28
C LEU A 58 -5.51 -4.09 -1.44
N GLN A 59 -6.73 -4.20 -0.90
CA GLN A 59 -7.16 -5.39 -0.15
C GLN A 59 -7.11 -6.65 -0.99
N GLN A 60 -7.50 -6.56 -2.26
CA GLN A 60 -7.48 -7.69 -3.20
C GLN A 60 -6.06 -8.11 -3.56
N ASP A 61 -5.17 -7.16 -3.77
CA ASP A 61 -3.85 -7.38 -4.37
C ASP A 61 -2.70 -7.33 -3.36
N TRP A 62 -2.97 -7.06 -2.09
CA TRP A 62 -1.93 -6.81 -1.08
C TRP A 62 -0.87 -7.90 -1.02
N ALA A 63 -1.30 -9.17 -1.05
CA ALA A 63 -0.39 -10.30 -0.98
C ALA A 63 0.49 -10.48 -2.23
N GLN A 64 0.11 -9.86 -3.34
CA GLN A 64 0.88 -9.93 -4.60
C GLN A 64 2.12 -9.06 -4.59
N TYR A 65 2.15 -8.03 -3.74
CA TYR A 65 3.29 -7.14 -3.60
C TYR A 65 4.29 -7.75 -2.61
N SER A 66 5.59 -7.55 -2.87
CA SER A 66 6.62 -8.05 -1.95
C SER A 66 6.59 -7.29 -0.62
N PRO A 67 7.07 -7.91 0.48
CA PRO A 67 7.14 -7.21 1.77
C PRO A 67 7.93 -5.91 1.71
N GLY A 68 9.02 -5.87 0.95
CA GLY A 68 9.82 -4.67 0.77
C GLY A 68 9.07 -3.56 0.06
N GLN A 69 8.32 -3.90 -0.98
CA GLN A 69 7.48 -2.94 -1.71
C GLN A 69 6.38 -2.40 -0.80
N ARG A 70 5.70 -3.26 -0.05
CA ARG A 70 4.65 -2.85 0.89
C ARG A 70 5.18 -1.89 1.95
N THR A 71 6.33 -2.20 2.53
CA THR A 71 6.96 -1.34 3.54
C THR A 71 7.38 0.00 2.96
N SER A 72 8.09 0.00 1.84
CA SER A 72 8.59 1.23 1.21
C SER A 72 7.46 2.14 0.75
N CYS A 73 6.44 1.57 0.10
CA CYS A 73 5.31 2.35 -0.40
C CYS A 73 4.41 2.86 0.73
N THR A 74 4.22 2.08 1.79
CA THR A 74 3.48 2.54 2.97
C THR A 74 4.19 3.72 3.62
N ARG A 75 5.50 3.65 3.75
CA ARG A 75 6.31 4.75 4.29
C ARG A 75 6.21 5.99 3.42
N PHE A 76 6.35 5.81 2.11
CA PHE A 76 6.25 6.91 1.14
C PHE A 76 4.89 7.60 1.20
N SER A 77 3.80 6.83 1.19
CA SER A 77 2.45 7.39 1.23
C SER A 77 2.08 8.04 2.56
N SER A 78 2.89 7.81 3.60
CA SER A 78 2.68 8.36 4.95
C SER A 78 3.58 9.57 5.23
N LEU A 79 4.41 10.01 4.28
CA LEU A 79 5.29 11.18 4.46
C LEU A 79 4.52 12.49 4.48
N GLY A 80 3.37 12.54 3.85
CA GLY A 80 2.51 13.71 3.86
C GLY A 80 1.69 13.81 5.14
N SER A 81 1.01 14.93 5.30
CA SER A 81 0.13 15.18 6.44
C SER A 81 -1.19 14.41 6.36
N ALA A 82 -1.50 13.82 5.22
CA ALA A 82 -2.72 13.06 4.96
C ALA A 82 -2.40 11.82 4.11
N PRO A 83 -2.07 10.69 4.74
CA PRO A 83 -1.80 9.44 4.02
C PRO A 83 -2.96 9.06 3.11
N SER A 84 -2.66 8.51 1.92
CA SER A 84 -3.64 8.27 0.87
C SER A 84 -3.52 6.85 0.31
N TYR A 85 -4.66 6.15 0.18
CA TYR A 85 -4.69 4.85 -0.48
C TYR A 85 -4.40 4.95 -1.98
N VAL A 86 -4.80 6.05 -2.62
CA VAL A 86 -4.49 6.28 -4.04
C VAL A 86 -2.97 6.38 -4.23
N GLU A 87 -2.29 7.11 -3.35
CA GLU A 87 -0.82 7.22 -3.41
C GLU A 87 -0.14 5.87 -3.13
N LEU A 88 -0.63 5.13 -2.14
CA LEU A 88 -0.10 3.81 -1.80
C LEU A 88 -0.25 2.85 -2.98
N LEU A 89 -1.43 2.79 -3.58
CA LEU A 89 -1.70 1.94 -4.74
C LEU A 89 -0.81 2.33 -5.92
N THR A 90 -0.70 3.61 -6.21
CA THR A 90 0.14 4.12 -7.30
C THR A 90 1.60 3.74 -7.09
N CYS A 91 2.13 3.91 -5.88
CA CYS A 91 3.49 3.51 -5.55
C CYS A 91 3.71 2.02 -5.79
N LEU A 92 2.80 1.17 -5.33
CA LEU A 92 2.91 -0.28 -5.47
C LEU A 92 2.81 -0.74 -6.92
N GLU A 93 1.91 -0.15 -7.68
CA GLU A 93 1.77 -0.46 -9.12
C GLU A 93 3.02 -0.05 -9.90
N MET A 94 3.58 1.11 -9.61
CA MET A 94 4.81 1.56 -10.21
C MET A 94 5.99 0.65 -9.84
N ALA A 95 6.09 0.25 -8.59
CA ALA A 95 7.14 -0.67 -8.13
C ALA A 95 7.03 -2.04 -8.81
N LYS A 96 5.80 -2.54 -8.99
CA LYS A 96 5.55 -3.79 -9.70
C LYS A 96 5.94 -3.69 -11.16
N GLN A 97 5.57 -2.61 -11.85
CA GLN A 97 5.93 -2.37 -13.24
C GLN A 97 7.44 -2.27 -13.42
N ALA A 98 8.12 -1.57 -12.53
CA ALA A 98 9.58 -1.44 -12.58
C ALA A 98 10.27 -2.79 -12.46
N LYS A 99 9.75 -3.69 -11.62
CA LYS A 99 10.29 -5.05 -11.46
C LYS A 99 10.09 -5.90 -12.71
N GLU A 100 9.03 -5.67 -13.46
CA GLU A 100 8.70 -6.41 -14.68
C GLU A 100 9.46 -5.91 -15.92
N LEU A 101 10.13 -4.74 -15.84
CA LEU A 101 10.91 -4.21 -16.94
C LEU A 101 12.17 -5.04 -17.19
N PRO A 102 12.59 -5.20 -18.46
CA PRO A 102 13.88 -5.81 -18.77
C PRO A 102 15.04 -5.04 -18.14
N GLU A 103 16.12 -5.75 -17.78
CA GLU A 103 17.30 -5.15 -17.15
C GLU A 103 17.90 -4.01 -18.00
N ALA A 104 17.92 -4.15 -19.32
CA ALA A 104 18.40 -3.12 -20.20
C ALA A 104 17.62 -1.81 -20.09
N SER A 105 16.29 -1.89 -19.94
CA SER A 105 15.45 -0.73 -19.76
C SER A 105 15.69 -0.06 -18.40
N LYS A 106 15.89 -0.86 -17.34
CA LYS A 106 16.20 -0.34 -16.01
C LYS A 106 17.53 0.41 -16.00
N MET A 107 18.55 -0.15 -16.64
CA MET A 107 19.87 0.47 -16.76
C MET A 107 19.83 1.76 -17.58
N GLY A 108 19.08 1.78 -18.68
CA GLY A 108 18.89 2.97 -19.50
C GLY A 108 18.22 4.09 -18.74
N THR A 109 17.23 3.78 -17.90
CA THR A 109 16.54 4.76 -17.07
C THR A 109 17.47 5.36 -16.03
N SER A 110 18.29 4.55 -15.37
CA SER A 110 19.21 5.03 -14.34
C SER A 110 20.38 5.83 -14.91
N GLY A 111 20.77 5.59 -16.17
CA GLY A 111 21.80 6.34 -16.86
C GLY A 111 21.32 7.64 -17.48
N SER A 112 20.04 7.86 -17.50
CA SER A 112 19.42 9.05 -18.06
C SER A 112 19.61 10.25 -17.13
N ARG A 113 20.07 11.36 -17.66
CA ARG A 113 20.26 12.59 -16.92
C ARG A 113 19.55 13.73 -17.56
#